data_f470cefa7986e4f5419d502aa4029c3b
#
_entry.id   f470cefa7986e4f5419d502aa4029c3b
#
_cell.length_a   1.000
_cell.length_b   1.000
_cell.length_c   1.000
_cell.angle_alpha   90.00
_cell.angle_beta   90.00
_cell.angle_gamma   90.00
#
_symmetry.space_group_name_H-M   'P 1'
#
loop_
_entity.id
_entity.type
_entity.pdbx_description
1 polymer ?
#
loop_
_entity_poly.entity_id
_entity_poly.type
_entity_poly.pdbx_seq_one_letter_code
_entity_poly.pdbx_strand_id
1 'polypeptide(L)'
;MIYINNQEKIDRLNLNSNNFYVVADFDRTLTEGASDSTWGIFANANQVGTEYKERRTALYNKYRPIEIDPNISEEEKSNAMTEWWQLHINLFYEYGVKQEAVRNAVRLGNMKYREGAKEFLKRMNELNVPVIIISAGIGNVIEEFLKLEDDYYDNIKIISNFIVFENGEFKEIAGDIIHALNKNIVRLDENSKQSIENRKNILLLGDGFADLKMISEEDKKNAITVGFLDEKIDENLELYNKGFDIVLTNLSSFDDVNNILKIY
;
A
#
# COMPACT_ATOMS: atom_id res chain seq x y z
N MET A 1 4.23 3.62 -20.02
CA MET A 1 3.27 4.40 -20.87
C MET A 1 2.22 5.00 -19.95
N ILE A 2 1.65 6.13 -20.34
CA ILE A 2 0.68 6.90 -19.58
C ILE A 2 -0.66 6.90 -20.31
N TYR A 3 -1.73 6.53 -19.62
CA TYR A 3 -3.10 6.59 -20.13
C TYR A 3 -3.91 7.52 -19.23
N ILE A 4 -4.45 8.60 -19.79
CA ILE A 4 -5.29 9.56 -19.09
C ILE A 4 -6.73 9.31 -19.52
N ASN A 5 -7.54 8.77 -18.62
CA ASN A 5 -8.90 8.35 -18.90
C ASN A 5 -9.95 9.42 -18.53
N ASN A 6 -9.57 10.40 -17.71
CA ASN A 6 -10.50 11.41 -17.19
C ASN A 6 -9.84 12.81 -17.09
N GLN A 7 -9.48 13.38 -18.22
CA GLN A 7 -8.83 14.69 -18.28
C GLN A 7 -9.73 15.80 -17.66
N GLU A 8 -11.03 15.75 -17.91
CA GLU A 8 -11.97 16.72 -17.36
C GLU A 8 -11.97 16.77 -15.83
N LYS A 9 -11.88 15.58 -15.19
CA LYS A 9 -11.81 15.47 -13.73
C LYS A 9 -10.49 16.00 -13.18
N ILE A 10 -9.38 15.72 -13.87
CA ILE A 10 -8.04 16.22 -13.52
C ILE A 10 -8.02 17.76 -13.58
N ASP A 11 -8.56 18.35 -14.64
CA ASP A 11 -8.60 19.80 -14.82
C ASP A 11 -9.51 20.49 -13.79
N ARG A 12 -10.59 19.82 -13.39
CA ARG A 12 -11.54 20.33 -12.39
C ARG A 12 -10.99 20.27 -10.98
N LEU A 13 -10.33 19.18 -10.62
CA LEU A 13 -9.83 18.92 -9.26
C LEU A 13 -8.42 19.49 -9.09
N ASN A 14 -8.29 20.80 -9.13
CA ASN A 14 -7.02 21.45 -8.85
C ASN A 14 -6.45 21.01 -7.50
N LEU A 15 -5.36 20.23 -7.52
CA LEU A 15 -4.68 19.74 -6.32
C LEU A 15 -3.79 20.83 -5.73
N ASN A 16 -4.40 21.77 -5.04
CA ASN A 16 -3.71 22.78 -4.26
C ASN A 16 -3.32 22.20 -2.89
N SER A 17 -2.10 22.45 -2.43
CA SER A 17 -1.55 21.90 -1.18
C SER A 17 -2.45 22.10 0.06
N ASN A 18 -3.33 23.09 0.07
CA ASN A 18 -4.24 23.35 1.18
C ASN A 18 -5.58 22.60 1.08
N ASN A 19 -5.89 21.96 -0.05
CA ASN A 19 -7.22 21.36 -0.27
C ASN A 19 -7.21 19.88 -0.63
N PHE A 20 -6.05 19.23 -0.70
CA PHE A 20 -5.97 17.79 -0.97
C PHE A 20 -5.11 17.06 0.05
N TYR A 21 -5.32 15.76 0.11
CA TYR A 21 -4.47 14.80 0.79
C TYR A 21 -4.23 13.58 -0.09
N VAL A 22 -3.21 12.80 0.26
CA VAL A 22 -2.83 11.60 -0.48
C VAL A 22 -3.32 10.37 0.28
N VAL A 23 -3.90 9.41 -0.44
CA VAL A 23 -4.16 8.04 0.03
C VAL A 23 -3.38 7.11 -0.87
N ALA A 24 -2.45 6.36 -0.33
CA ALA A 24 -1.57 5.50 -1.10
C ALA A 24 -1.51 4.08 -0.53
N ASP A 25 -1.51 3.08 -1.40
CA ASP A 25 -0.99 1.77 -1.05
C ASP A 25 0.54 1.82 -0.95
N PHE A 26 1.16 0.81 -0.34
CA PHE A 26 2.60 0.76 -0.14
C PHE A 26 3.30 -0.22 -1.09
N ASP A 27 2.98 -1.52 -0.98
CA ASP A 27 3.64 -2.57 -1.76
C ASP A 27 3.31 -2.41 -3.25
N ARG A 28 4.33 -2.28 -4.13
CA ARG A 28 4.21 -2.08 -5.58
C ARG A 28 3.58 -0.75 -6.01
N THR A 29 3.25 0.11 -5.05
CA THR A 29 2.77 1.49 -5.30
C THR A 29 3.87 2.48 -4.95
N LEU A 30 4.15 2.70 -3.66
CA LEU A 30 5.31 3.50 -3.21
C LEU A 30 6.62 2.73 -3.40
N THR A 31 6.60 1.40 -3.32
CA THR A 31 7.73 0.55 -3.72
C THR A 31 7.62 0.12 -5.18
N GLU A 32 8.75 -0.21 -5.80
CA GLU A 32 8.77 -0.74 -7.17
C GLU A 32 8.16 -2.15 -7.26
N GLY A 33 7.63 -2.52 -8.44
CA GLY A 33 6.96 -3.80 -8.65
C GLY A 33 7.82 -5.04 -8.38
N ALA A 34 9.15 -4.92 -8.51
CA ALA A 34 10.11 -5.99 -8.26
C ALA A 34 10.58 -6.07 -6.79
N SER A 35 10.14 -5.15 -5.93
CA SER A 35 10.45 -5.18 -4.50
C SER A 35 9.78 -6.35 -3.79
N ASP A 36 10.41 -6.81 -2.71
CA ASP A 36 9.74 -7.70 -1.77
C ASP A 36 8.54 -6.99 -1.15
N SER A 37 7.41 -7.70 -1.03
CA SER A 37 6.31 -7.18 -0.23
C SER A 37 6.67 -7.18 1.26
N THR A 38 5.97 -6.36 2.03
CA THR A 38 6.16 -6.28 3.49
C THR A 38 5.97 -7.61 4.21
N TRP A 39 5.15 -8.54 3.67
CA TRP A 39 5.05 -9.92 4.13
C TRP A 39 6.17 -10.82 3.60
N GLY A 40 6.59 -10.59 2.35
CA GLY A 40 7.58 -11.43 1.67
C GLY A 40 8.99 -11.24 2.19
N ILE A 41 9.31 -10.05 2.64
CA ILE A 41 10.68 -9.63 2.98
C ILE A 41 11.31 -10.48 4.09
N PHE A 42 10.52 -10.95 5.08
CA PHE A 42 11.01 -11.85 6.13
C PHE A 42 11.55 -13.17 5.59
N ALA A 43 10.84 -13.74 4.61
CA ALA A 43 11.22 -14.99 3.98
C ALA A 43 12.42 -14.80 3.05
N ASN A 44 12.41 -13.72 2.27
CA ASN A 44 13.43 -13.49 1.23
C ASN A 44 14.75 -13.00 1.83
N ALA A 45 14.71 -12.20 2.88
CA ALA A 45 15.90 -11.82 3.66
C ALA A 45 16.39 -12.92 4.63
N ASN A 46 15.75 -14.09 4.62
CA ASN A 46 16.08 -15.27 5.44
C ASN A 46 16.18 -14.97 6.96
N GLN A 47 15.30 -14.11 7.46
CA GLN A 47 15.32 -13.72 8.87
C GLN A 47 14.66 -14.73 9.81
N VAL A 48 13.84 -15.64 9.28
CA VAL A 48 13.03 -16.61 10.05
C VAL A 48 13.38 -18.06 9.74
N GLY A 49 14.16 -18.30 8.68
CA GLY A 49 14.63 -19.63 8.28
C GLY A 49 13.87 -20.24 7.09
N THR A 50 14.43 -21.33 6.58
CA THR A 50 13.97 -21.96 5.32
C THR A 50 12.57 -22.55 5.45
N GLU A 51 12.26 -23.21 6.56
CA GLU A 51 10.96 -23.84 6.78
C GLU A 51 9.83 -22.81 6.81
N TYR A 52 10.04 -21.65 7.46
CA TYR A 52 9.11 -20.53 7.39
C TYR A 52 8.85 -20.10 5.95
N LYS A 53 9.92 -19.95 5.15
CA LYS A 53 9.82 -19.58 3.73
C LYS A 53 8.98 -20.56 2.93
N GLU A 54 9.17 -21.85 3.13
CA GLU A 54 8.42 -22.92 2.45
C GLU A 54 6.93 -22.86 2.82
N ARG A 55 6.62 -22.78 4.11
CA ARG A 55 5.23 -22.70 4.60
C ARG A 55 4.53 -21.43 4.13
N ARG A 56 5.19 -20.28 4.21
CA ARG A 56 4.68 -19.01 3.69
C ARG A 56 4.39 -19.10 2.18
N THR A 57 5.29 -19.73 1.42
CA THR A 57 5.11 -19.93 -0.03
C THR A 57 3.93 -20.85 -0.33
N ALA A 58 3.73 -21.89 0.46
CA ALA A 58 2.57 -22.78 0.32
C ALA A 58 1.25 -22.00 0.56
N LEU A 59 1.19 -21.12 1.57
CA LEU A 59 0.03 -20.26 1.79
C LEU A 59 -0.22 -19.32 0.59
N TYR A 60 0.82 -18.67 0.08
CA TYR A 60 0.71 -17.81 -1.09
C TYR A 60 0.14 -18.56 -2.31
N ASN A 61 0.68 -19.73 -2.60
CA ASN A 61 0.23 -20.56 -3.73
C ASN A 61 -1.23 -21.04 -3.57
N LYS A 62 -1.69 -21.22 -2.34
CA LYS A 62 -3.09 -21.60 -2.06
C LYS A 62 -4.05 -20.43 -2.23
N TYR A 63 -3.73 -19.27 -1.67
CA TYR A 63 -4.70 -18.18 -1.52
C TYR A 63 -4.62 -17.11 -2.62
N ARG A 64 -3.46 -16.89 -3.22
CA ARG A 64 -3.32 -15.89 -4.30
C ARG A 64 -4.23 -16.15 -5.50
N PRO A 65 -4.41 -17.41 -5.96
CA PRO A 65 -5.40 -17.69 -7.01
C PRO A 65 -6.82 -17.29 -6.63
N ILE A 66 -7.23 -17.50 -5.37
CA ILE A 66 -8.57 -17.11 -4.88
C ILE A 66 -8.75 -15.59 -4.90
N GLU A 67 -7.72 -14.86 -4.45
CA GLU A 67 -7.73 -13.39 -4.42
C GLU A 67 -8.00 -12.77 -5.79
N ILE A 68 -7.37 -13.32 -6.84
CA ILE A 68 -7.39 -12.73 -8.19
C ILE A 68 -8.46 -13.33 -9.12
N ASP A 69 -9.14 -14.41 -8.74
CA ASP A 69 -10.15 -15.06 -9.60
C ASP A 69 -11.42 -14.19 -9.70
N PRO A 70 -11.80 -13.69 -10.88
CA PRO A 70 -12.99 -12.85 -11.04
C PRO A 70 -14.31 -13.60 -10.83
N ASN A 71 -14.31 -14.94 -10.82
CA ASN A 71 -15.52 -15.77 -10.68
C ASN A 71 -15.85 -16.08 -9.22
N ILE A 72 -14.96 -15.81 -8.28
CA ILE A 72 -15.21 -15.99 -6.84
C ILE A 72 -15.89 -14.73 -6.28
N SER A 73 -16.93 -14.91 -5.47
CA SER A 73 -17.67 -13.81 -4.86
C SER A 73 -16.78 -12.97 -3.91
N GLU A 74 -17.11 -11.69 -3.72
CA GLU A 74 -16.37 -10.83 -2.78
C GLU A 74 -16.40 -11.36 -1.35
N GLU A 75 -17.51 -11.95 -0.92
CA GLU A 75 -17.65 -12.53 0.41
C GLU A 75 -16.71 -13.74 0.59
N GLU A 76 -16.69 -14.67 -0.36
CA GLU A 76 -15.79 -15.82 -0.32
C GLU A 76 -14.34 -15.42 -0.36
N LYS A 77 -13.98 -14.43 -1.20
CA LYS A 77 -12.63 -13.85 -1.22
C LYS A 77 -12.27 -13.23 0.12
N SER A 78 -13.16 -12.43 0.71
CA SER A 78 -12.91 -11.75 1.99
C SER A 78 -12.66 -12.76 3.12
N ASN A 79 -13.43 -13.85 3.15
CA ASN A 79 -13.24 -14.94 4.11
C ASN A 79 -11.88 -15.64 3.89
N ALA A 80 -11.54 -15.94 2.65
CA ALA A 80 -10.27 -16.57 2.30
C ALA A 80 -9.07 -15.65 2.64
N MET A 81 -9.18 -14.33 2.42
CA MET A 81 -8.14 -13.37 2.79
C MET A 81 -7.98 -13.29 4.31
N THR A 82 -9.07 -13.24 5.06
CA THR A 82 -9.02 -13.27 6.53
C THR A 82 -8.31 -14.53 7.04
N GLU A 83 -8.65 -15.70 6.50
CA GLU A 83 -7.98 -16.96 6.84
C GLU A 83 -6.48 -16.90 6.48
N TRP A 84 -6.15 -16.41 5.30
CA TRP A 84 -4.76 -16.34 4.83
C TRP A 84 -3.90 -15.46 5.75
N TRP A 85 -4.37 -14.25 6.06
CA TRP A 85 -3.65 -13.35 6.97
C TRP A 85 -3.51 -13.96 8.36
N GLN A 86 -4.57 -14.59 8.90
CA GLN A 86 -4.49 -15.27 10.18
C GLN A 86 -3.43 -16.39 10.19
N LEU A 87 -3.36 -17.17 9.12
CA LEU A 87 -2.36 -18.23 8.99
C LEU A 87 -0.93 -17.66 8.91
N HIS A 88 -0.72 -16.54 8.22
CA HIS A 88 0.58 -15.83 8.23
C HIS A 88 0.95 -15.34 9.64
N ILE A 89 0.01 -14.79 10.38
CA ILE A 89 0.23 -14.34 11.76
C ILE A 89 0.60 -15.53 12.64
N ASN A 90 -0.06 -16.68 12.46
CA ASN A 90 0.27 -17.90 13.19
C ASN A 90 1.70 -18.37 12.90
N LEU A 91 2.19 -18.22 11.65
CA LEU A 91 3.58 -18.50 11.35
C LEU A 91 4.55 -17.59 12.10
N PHE A 92 4.22 -16.30 12.28
CA PHE A 92 5.06 -15.40 13.07
C PHE A 92 5.16 -15.85 14.53
N TYR A 93 4.06 -16.33 15.10
CA TYR A 93 4.05 -16.89 16.44
C TYR A 93 4.84 -18.21 16.53
N GLU A 94 4.56 -19.16 15.63
CA GLU A 94 5.21 -20.49 15.61
C GLU A 94 6.73 -20.41 15.45
N TYR A 95 7.21 -19.49 14.62
CA TYR A 95 8.64 -19.32 14.33
C TYR A 95 9.30 -18.25 15.21
N GLY A 96 8.60 -17.68 16.17
CA GLY A 96 9.14 -16.72 17.13
C GLY A 96 9.78 -15.50 16.46
N VAL A 97 9.04 -14.83 15.56
CA VAL A 97 9.54 -13.63 14.87
C VAL A 97 9.89 -12.55 15.88
N LYS A 98 11.13 -12.08 15.86
CA LYS A 98 11.65 -11.07 16.77
C LYS A 98 11.59 -9.67 16.18
N GLN A 99 11.50 -8.67 17.06
CA GLN A 99 11.53 -7.26 16.64
C GLN A 99 12.77 -6.92 15.81
N GLU A 100 13.93 -7.53 16.14
CA GLU A 100 15.15 -7.34 15.36
C GLU A 100 15.04 -7.89 13.94
N ALA A 101 14.24 -8.94 13.72
CA ALA A 101 14.01 -9.52 12.40
C ALA A 101 13.34 -8.52 11.44
N VAL A 102 12.49 -7.61 11.94
CA VAL A 102 11.89 -6.53 11.14
C VAL A 102 12.98 -5.64 10.54
N ARG A 103 13.86 -5.12 11.40
CA ARG A 103 14.95 -4.22 11.00
C ARG A 103 15.92 -4.91 10.04
N ASN A 104 16.30 -6.15 10.34
CA ASN A 104 17.21 -6.91 9.51
C ASN A 104 16.57 -7.26 8.16
N ALA A 105 15.28 -7.59 8.12
CA ALA A 105 14.56 -7.87 6.89
C ALA A 105 14.59 -6.66 5.94
N VAL A 106 14.34 -5.45 6.45
CA VAL A 106 14.38 -4.23 5.64
C VAL A 106 15.80 -3.92 5.14
N ARG A 107 16.82 -4.08 5.99
CA ARG A 107 18.21 -3.80 5.62
C ARG A 107 18.84 -4.77 4.63
N LEU A 108 18.42 -6.03 4.68
CA LEU A 108 19.02 -7.13 3.90
C LEU A 108 18.11 -7.61 2.76
N GLY A 109 16.84 -7.25 2.79
CA GLY A 109 15.85 -7.61 1.77
C GLY A 109 15.92 -6.69 0.56
N ASN A 110 15.13 -7.02 -0.45
CA ASN A 110 15.03 -6.23 -1.67
C ASN A 110 13.77 -5.35 -1.61
N MET A 111 13.85 -4.24 -0.88
CA MET A 111 12.78 -3.23 -0.86
C MET A 111 13.34 -1.90 -1.34
N LYS A 112 12.72 -1.31 -2.34
CA LYS A 112 13.14 -0.06 -2.95
C LYS A 112 11.93 0.79 -3.28
N TYR A 113 12.09 2.10 -3.20
CA TYR A 113 11.09 3.01 -3.73
C TYR A 113 10.89 2.82 -5.24
N ARG A 114 9.65 3.02 -5.67
CA ARG A 114 9.38 3.36 -7.07
C ARG A 114 10.10 4.66 -7.39
N GLU A 115 10.65 4.76 -8.59
CA GLU A 115 11.36 5.97 -9.05
C GLU A 115 10.52 7.23 -8.81
N GLY A 116 11.12 8.25 -8.19
CA GLY A 116 10.46 9.51 -7.84
C GLY A 116 9.53 9.47 -6.62
N ALA A 117 9.28 8.30 -6.01
CA ALA A 117 8.40 8.22 -4.84
C ALA A 117 9.00 8.88 -3.58
N LYS A 118 10.31 8.78 -3.42
CA LYS A 118 11.05 9.45 -2.33
C LYS A 118 10.90 10.97 -2.42
N GLU A 119 11.13 11.51 -3.58
CA GLU A 119 11.00 12.96 -3.88
C GLU A 119 9.55 13.43 -3.73
N PHE A 120 8.59 12.58 -4.13
CA PHE A 120 7.18 12.86 -3.94
C PHE A 120 6.82 12.96 -2.45
N LEU A 121 7.22 12.00 -1.60
CA LEU A 121 6.96 12.04 -0.15
C LEU A 121 7.59 13.27 0.50
N LYS A 122 8.84 13.58 0.15
CA LYS A 122 9.53 14.79 0.60
C LYS A 122 8.75 16.04 0.20
N ARG A 123 8.27 16.11 -1.05
CA ARG A 123 7.49 17.25 -1.53
C ARG A 123 6.17 17.40 -0.80
N MET A 124 5.47 16.29 -0.51
CA MET A 124 4.24 16.32 0.30
C MET A 124 4.52 16.86 1.70
N ASN A 125 5.65 16.49 2.31
CA ASN A 125 6.04 17.02 3.60
C ASN A 125 6.34 18.53 3.56
N GLU A 126 7.12 19.01 2.59
CA GLU A 126 7.40 20.44 2.40
C GLU A 126 6.13 21.29 2.22
N LEU A 127 5.13 20.73 1.56
CA LEU A 127 3.82 21.36 1.32
C LEU A 127 2.82 21.15 2.46
N ASN A 128 3.19 20.44 3.52
CA ASN A 128 2.29 20.03 4.62
C ASN A 128 1.02 19.30 4.11
N VAL A 129 1.14 18.50 3.05
CA VAL A 129 0.05 17.68 2.52
C VAL A 129 0.05 16.34 3.28
N PRO A 130 -1.06 15.96 3.95
CA PRO A 130 -1.17 14.67 4.61
C PRO A 130 -1.06 13.52 3.62
N VAL A 131 -0.29 12.50 4.00
CA VAL A 131 -0.13 11.25 3.26
C VAL A 131 -0.63 10.10 4.14
N ILE A 132 -1.69 9.45 3.72
CA ILE A 132 -2.28 8.30 4.41
C ILE A 132 -1.86 7.04 3.64
N ILE A 133 -0.95 6.27 4.20
CA ILE A 133 -0.55 4.96 3.63
C ILE A 133 -1.49 3.90 4.18
N ILE A 134 -2.25 3.23 3.30
CA ILE A 134 -3.17 2.15 3.69
C ILE A 134 -2.68 0.85 3.05
N SER A 135 -2.12 -0.04 3.87
CA SER A 135 -1.51 -1.28 3.39
C SER A 135 -2.05 -2.51 4.10
N ALA A 136 -2.30 -3.58 3.34
CA ALA A 136 -2.58 -4.91 3.86
C ALA A 136 -1.31 -5.63 4.38
N GLY A 137 -0.18 -4.96 4.31
CA GLY A 137 1.14 -5.44 4.72
C GLY A 137 1.42 -5.34 6.22
N ILE A 138 2.70 -5.32 6.57
CA ILE A 138 3.20 -5.18 7.94
C ILE A 138 3.67 -3.75 8.19
N GLY A 139 2.95 -3.04 9.05
CA GLY A 139 3.19 -1.62 9.36
C GLY A 139 4.59 -1.35 9.93
N ASN A 140 5.12 -2.26 10.75
CA ASN A 140 6.48 -2.15 11.29
C ASN A 140 7.55 -2.18 10.20
N VAL A 141 7.33 -2.93 9.10
CA VAL A 141 8.23 -2.96 7.94
C VAL A 141 8.17 -1.62 7.21
N ILE A 142 6.97 -1.08 6.99
CA ILE A 142 6.78 0.22 6.35
C ILE A 142 7.48 1.32 7.16
N GLU A 143 7.24 1.38 8.48
CA GLU A 143 7.91 2.34 9.34
C GLU A 143 9.43 2.22 9.32
N GLU A 144 9.96 1.01 9.44
CA GLU A 144 11.41 0.79 9.43
C GLU A 144 12.03 1.18 8.09
N PHE A 145 11.35 0.90 6.97
CA PHE A 145 11.78 1.31 5.64
C PHE A 145 11.83 2.83 5.51
N LEU A 146 10.74 3.52 5.87
CA LEU A 146 10.69 4.98 5.81
C LEU A 146 11.74 5.64 6.73
N LYS A 147 11.99 5.06 7.92
CA LYS A 147 13.04 5.52 8.84
C LYS A 147 14.45 5.30 8.29
N LEU A 148 14.70 4.17 7.64
CA LEU A 148 15.99 3.85 7.03
C LEU A 148 16.32 4.79 5.87
N GLU A 149 15.30 5.24 5.14
CA GLU A 149 15.41 6.18 4.02
C GLU A 149 15.37 7.66 4.44
N ASP A 150 15.24 7.97 5.74
CA ASP A 150 15.06 9.32 6.31
C ASP A 150 13.80 10.05 5.81
N ASP A 151 12.72 9.29 5.51
CA ASP A 151 11.47 9.82 4.93
C ASP A 151 10.23 9.58 5.81
N TYR A 152 10.41 9.20 7.08
CA TYR A 152 9.30 9.06 8.01
C TYR A 152 8.87 10.41 8.59
N TYR A 153 8.16 11.19 7.77
CA TYR A 153 7.73 12.54 8.11
C TYR A 153 6.46 12.58 8.95
N ASP A 154 6.25 13.68 9.69
CA ASP A 154 5.09 13.88 10.59
C ASP A 154 3.74 13.91 9.84
N ASN A 155 3.74 14.30 8.56
CA ASN A 155 2.55 14.32 7.70
C ASN A 155 2.15 12.93 7.18
N ILE A 156 2.94 11.89 7.45
CA ILE A 156 2.65 10.51 7.04
C ILE A 156 1.92 9.78 8.17
N LYS A 157 0.80 9.12 7.82
CA LYS A 157 0.06 8.21 8.70
C LYS A 157 -0.05 6.85 8.03
N ILE A 158 0.14 5.79 8.81
CA ILE A 158 0.13 4.42 8.31
C ILE A 158 -1.05 3.67 8.95
N ILE A 159 -1.91 3.13 8.11
CA ILE A 159 -2.97 2.18 8.46
C ILE A 159 -2.56 0.83 7.91
N SER A 160 -2.14 -0.11 8.77
CA SER A 160 -1.59 -1.40 8.36
C SER A 160 -1.63 -2.39 9.53
N ASN A 161 -1.19 -3.63 9.30
CA ASN A 161 -1.07 -4.62 10.37
C ASN A 161 0.21 -4.36 11.18
N PHE A 162 0.08 -3.88 12.40
CA PHE A 162 1.21 -3.64 13.28
C PHE A 162 1.45 -4.82 14.22
N ILE A 163 2.66 -5.34 14.20
CA ILE A 163 3.12 -6.36 15.16
C ILE A 163 3.38 -5.66 16.50
N VAL A 164 2.77 -6.19 17.55
CA VAL A 164 3.11 -5.86 18.93
C VAL A 164 4.17 -6.84 19.42
N PHE A 165 5.30 -6.30 19.87
CA PHE A 165 6.37 -7.08 20.46
C PHE A 165 6.36 -6.90 21.98
N GLU A 166 6.58 -7.99 22.72
CA GLU A 166 6.80 -7.98 24.16
C GLU A 166 8.16 -8.59 24.46
N ASN A 167 9.03 -7.83 25.13
CA ASN A 167 10.44 -8.22 25.35
C ASN A 167 11.21 -8.59 24.07
N GLY A 168 10.84 -7.97 22.93
CA GLY A 168 11.46 -8.20 21.63
C GLY A 168 10.94 -9.42 20.87
N GLU A 169 9.97 -10.16 21.41
CA GLU A 169 9.33 -11.31 20.78
C GLU A 169 7.93 -10.97 20.29
N PHE A 170 7.48 -11.64 19.22
CA PHE A 170 6.13 -11.48 18.68
C PHE A 170 5.08 -11.82 19.74
N LYS A 171 4.13 -10.93 19.94
CA LYS A 171 2.99 -11.13 20.84
C LYS A 171 1.69 -11.29 20.07
N GLU A 172 1.33 -10.29 19.27
CA GLU A 172 0.06 -10.22 18.54
C GLU A 172 0.12 -9.20 17.41
N ILE A 173 -0.92 -9.12 16.60
CA ILE A 173 -1.18 -8.00 15.69
C ILE A 173 -2.12 -7.01 16.39
N ALA A 174 -1.81 -5.73 16.32
CA ALA A 174 -2.63 -4.67 16.91
C ALA A 174 -3.97 -4.52 16.16
N GLY A 175 -5.07 -4.68 16.87
CA GLY A 175 -6.42 -4.47 16.32
C GLY A 175 -6.86 -5.52 15.29
N ASP A 176 -7.81 -5.12 14.44
CA ASP A 176 -8.36 -6.01 13.41
C ASP A 176 -7.41 -6.18 12.23
N ILE A 177 -7.36 -7.39 11.69
CA ILE A 177 -6.54 -7.72 10.51
C ILE A 177 -7.00 -6.90 9.31
N ILE A 178 -6.03 -6.27 8.64
CA ILE A 178 -6.21 -5.56 7.39
C ILE A 178 -5.71 -6.43 6.24
N HIS A 179 -6.59 -6.73 5.29
CA HIS A 179 -6.27 -7.45 4.06
C HIS A 179 -6.73 -6.65 2.82
N ALA A 180 -6.38 -7.09 1.62
CA ALA A 180 -6.61 -6.35 0.39
C ALA A 180 -8.08 -5.87 0.20
N LEU A 181 -9.08 -6.63 0.69
CA LEU A 181 -10.49 -6.34 0.45
C LEU A 181 -11.17 -5.53 1.56
N ASN A 182 -10.52 -5.27 2.70
CA ASN A 182 -11.08 -4.51 3.82
C ASN A 182 -10.27 -3.27 4.21
N LYS A 183 -9.25 -2.90 3.43
CA LYS A 183 -8.46 -1.70 3.68
C LYS A 183 -9.26 -0.45 3.29
N ASN A 184 -9.44 0.46 4.25
CA ASN A 184 -10.17 1.72 4.04
C ASN A 184 -9.75 2.80 5.05
N ILE A 185 -10.02 4.07 4.70
CA ILE A 185 -9.65 5.26 5.48
C ILE A 185 -10.41 5.40 6.81
N VAL A 186 -11.52 4.71 7.00
CA VAL A 186 -12.34 4.78 8.22
C VAL A 186 -11.55 4.37 9.47
N ARG A 187 -10.46 3.64 9.30
CA ARG A 187 -9.56 3.21 10.39
C ARG A 187 -8.61 4.29 10.91
N LEU A 188 -8.65 5.52 10.36
CA LEU A 188 -7.86 6.63 10.89
C LEU A 188 -8.25 6.96 12.33
N ASP A 189 -7.23 7.25 13.15
CA ASP A 189 -7.42 7.86 14.46
C ASP A 189 -7.94 9.31 14.34
N GLU A 190 -8.47 9.86 15.44
CA GLU A 190 -9.09 11.18 15.45
C GLU A 190 -8.12 12.31 15.06
N ASN A 191 -6.85 12.24 15.45
CA ASN A 191 -5.86 13.27 15.09
C ASN A 191 -5.59 13.25 13.57
N SER A 192 -5.48 12.05 13.00
CA SER A 192 -5.29 11.88 11.56
C SER A 192 -6.52 12.32 10.76
N LYS A 193 -7.73 12.07 11.25
CA LYS A 193 -8.97 12.60 10.67
C LYS A 193 -8.98 14.13 10.65
N GLN A 194 -8.58 14.77 11.74
CA GLN A 194 -8.50 16.23 11.82
C GLN A 194 -7.54 16.81 10.78
N SER A 195 -6.44 16.13 10.47
CA SER A 195 -5.45 16.59 9.48
C SER A 195 -6.00 16.67 8.05
N ILE A 196 -7.07 15.93 7.75
CA ILE A 196 -7.72 15.88 6.42
C ILE A 196 -9.10 16.54 6.38
N GLU A 197 -9.69 16.88 7.53
CA GLU A 197 -11.09 17.33 7.66
C GLU A 197 -11.47 18.51 6.72
N ASN A 198 -10.53 19.43 6.53
CA ASN A 198 -10.75 20.61 5.68
C ASN A 198 -10.26 20.42 4.24
N ARG A 199 -9.84 19.21 3.86
CA ARG A 199 -9.31 18.90 2.54
C ARG A 199 -10.34 18.11 1.73
N LYS A 200 -10.76 18.69 0.62
CA LYS A 200 -11.87 18.15 -0.17
C LYS A 200 -11.44 17.19 -1.26
N ASN A 201 -10.20 17.34 -1.76
CA ASN A 201 -9.71 16.57 -2.88
C ASN A 201 -8.77 15.45 -2.40
N ILE A 202 -8.72 14.36 -3.13
CA ILE A 202 -7.93 13.19 -2.82
C ILE A 202 -7.06 12.84 -4.02
N LEU A 203 -5.80 12.54 -3.78
CA LEU A 203 -4.95 11.82 -4.71
C LEU A 203 -4.83 10.39 -4.21
N LEU A 204 -5.48 9.44 -4.91
CA LEU A 204 -5.42 8.03 -4.59
C LEU A 204 -4.44 7.32 -5.51
N LEU A 205 -3.49 6.61 -4.91
CA LEU A 205 -2.42 5.88 -5.58
C LEU A 205 -2.49 4.40 -5.21
N GLY A 206 -2.51 3.49 -6.18
CA GLY A 206 -2.56 2.06 -5.92
C GLY A 206 -2.08 1.22 -7.11
N ASP A 207 -1.77 -0.06 -6.85
CA ASP A 207 -1.40 -1.04 -7.87
C ASP A 207 -2.52 -2.03 -8.21
N GLY A 208 -3.67 -1.92 -7.54
CA GLY A 208 -4.79 -2.84 -7.72
C GLY A 208 -6.18 -2.25 -7.55
N PHE A 209 -7.20 -2.96 -8.04
CA PHE A 209 -8.60 -2.53 -7.89
C PHE A 209 -9.08 -2.45 -6.45
N ALA A 210 -8.48 -3.26 -5.56
CA ALA A 210 -8.77 -3.22 -4.14
C ALA A 210 -8.44 -1.85 -3.52
N ASP A 211 -7.48 -1.13 -4.10
CA ASP A 211 -7.05 0.18 -3.61
C ASP A 211 -8.10 1.26 -3.83
N LEU A 212 -8.94 1.12 -4.87
CA LEU A 212 -10.08 2.01 -5.09
C LEU A 212 -11.10 1.98 -3.94
N LYS A 213 -11.06 0.95 -3.08
CA LYS A 213 -11.91 0.82 -1.87
C LYS A 213 -11.29 1.49 -0.64
N MET A 214 -10.07 2.03 -0.74
CA MET A 214 -9.44 2.78 0.35
C MET A 214 -10.22 4.05 0.71
N ILE A 215 -10.99 4.60 -0.22
CA ILE A 215 -11.89 5.75 -0.03
C ILE A 215 -13.34 5.34 -0.33
N SER A 216 -14.30 6.12 0.17
CA SER A 216 -15.72 5.88 -0.05
C SER A 216 -16.14 6.16 -1.50
N GLU A 217 -17.27 5.59 -1.96
CA GLU A 217 -17.84 5.89 -3.27
C GLU A 217 -18.22 7.39 -3.41
N GLU A 218 -18.57 8.05 -2.30
CA GLU A 218 -18.86 9.47 -2.28
C GLU A 218 -17.59 10.30 -2.51
N ASP A 219 -16.49 9.93 -1.87
CA ASP A 219 -15.20 10.61 -1.98
C ASP A 219 -14.57 10.46 -3.36
N LYS A 220 -14.87 9.39 -4.10
CA LYS A 220 -14.37 9.16 -5.47
C LYS A 220 -14.70 10.30 -6.43
N LYS A 221 -15.76 11.07 -6.19
CA LYS A 221 -16.12 12.25 -7.00
C LYS A 221 -15.06 13.34 -6.92
N ASN A 222 -14.36 13.42 -5.78
CA ASN A 222 -13.34 14.41 -5.48
C ASN A 222 -11.91 13.79 -5.43
N ALA A 223 -11.76 12.57 -5.91
CA ALA A 223 -10.48 11.89 -5.96
C ALA A 223 -9.95 11.78 -7.39
N ILE A 224 -8.67 12.06 -7.60
CA ILE A 224 -7.95 11.60 -8.79
C ILE A 224 -7.32 10.26 -8.44
N THR A 225 -7.63 9.23 -9.20
CA THR A 225 -7.15 7.87 -8.98
C THR A 225 -6.07 7.50 -9.99
N VAL A 226 -4.91 7.08 -9.49
CA VAL A 226 -3.76 6.65 -10.30
C VAL A 226 -3.48 5.18 -10.04
N GLY A 227 -3.54 4.38 -11.10
CA GLY A 227 -3.25 2.95 -11.07
C GLY A 227 -1.87 2.65 -11.67
N PHE A 228 -1.01 1.97 -10.91
CA PHE A 228 0.28 1.45 -11.40
C PHE A 228 0.09 0.01 -11.88
N LEU A 229 0.21 -0.22 -13.18
CA LEU A 229 0.05 -1.53 -13.80
C LEU A 229 1.39 -2.00 -14.38
N ASP A 230 2.13 -2.80 -13.62
CA ASP A 230 3.46 -3.28 -13.99
C ASP A 230 3.46 -4.73 -14.50
N GLU A 231 2.43 -5.53 -14.16
CA GLU A 231 2.34 -6.94 -14.52
C GLU A 231 1.11 -7.23 -15.36
N LYS A 232 1.20 -8.15 -16.31
CA LYS A 232 0.10 -8.59 -17.18
C LYS A 232 -0.63 -7.41 -17.83
N ILE A 233 0.15 -6.47 -18.38
CA ILE A 233 -0.35 -5.20 -18.89
C ILE A 233 -1.42 -5.43 -19.95
N ASP A 234 -1.15 -6.27 -20.97
CA ASP A 234 -2.08 -6.52 -22.07
C ASP A 234 -3.40 -7.15 -21.61
N GLU A 235 -3.35 -7.97 -20.56
CA GLU A 235 -4.53 -8.64 -19.99
C GLU A 235 -5.41 -7.69 -19.15
N ASN A 236 -4.78 -6.75 -18.44
CA ASN A 236 -5.44 -5.92 -17.43
C ASN A 236 -5.68 -4.47 -17.84
N LEU A 237 -5.04 -3.98 -18.91
CA LEU A 237 -5.06 -2.57 -19.29
C LEU A 237 -6.47 -2.02 -19.50
N GLU A 238 -7.33 -2.76 -20.21
CA GLU A 238 -8.71 -2.33 -20.46
C GLU A 238 -9.50 -2.17 -19.15
N LEU A 239 -9.28 -3.09 -18.21
CA LEU A 239 -9.93 -3.06 -16.91
C LEU A 239 -9.43 -1.87 -16.07
N TYR A 240 -8.10 -1.64 -16.03
CA TYR A 240 -7.51 -0.50 -15.31
C TYR A 240 -7.98 0.83 -15.89
N ASN A 241 -8.06 0.95 -17.22
CA ASN A 241 -8.56 2.16 -17.88
C ASN A 241 -10.04 2.46 -17.56
N LYS A 242 -10.83 1.46 -17.16
CA LYS A 242 -12.21 1.67 -16.67
C LYS A 242 -12.29 2.07 -15.20
N GLY A 243 -11.31 1.69 -14.40
CA GLY A 243 -11.32 1.89 -12.94
C GLY A 243 -10.56 3.12 -12.46
N PHE A 244 -9.46 3.48 -13.14
CA PHE A 244 -8.59 4.57 -12.73
C PHE A 244 -8.67 5.77 -13.69
N ASP A 245 -8.57 6.98 -13.13
CA ASP A 245 -8.53 8.22 -13.92
C ASP A 245 -7.22 8.32 -14.73
N ILE A 246 -6.12 7.78 -14.18
CA ILE A 246 -4.79 7.72 -14.81
C ILE A 246 -4.26 6.30 -14.62
N VAL A 247 -3.73 5.70 -15.68
CA VAL A 247 -3.02 4.42 -15.62
C VAL A 247 -1.59 4.59 -16.09
N LEU A 248 -0.66 4.15 -15.27
CA LEU A 248 0.77 4.17 -15.52
C LEU A 248 1.28 2.75 -15.69
N THR A 249 1.98 2.45 -16.78
CA THR A 249 2.48 1.10 -17.10
C THR A 249 3.98 1.08 -17.33
N ASN A 250 4.59 -0.10 -17.35
CA ASN A 250 6.00 -0.30 -17.65
C ASN A 250 6.94 0.44 -16.68
N LEU A 251 6.73 0.26 -15.40
CA LEU A 251 7.55 0.86 -14.35
C LEU A 251 7.60 2.39 -14.41
N SER A 252 6.50 3.02 -14.83
CA SER A 252 6.37 4.48 -14.79
C SER A 252 6.64 5.03 -13.39
N SER A 253 7.18 6.25 -13.35
CA SER A 253 7.65 6.88 -12.13
C SER A 253 6.63 7.81 -11.48
N PHE A 254 6.87 8.24 -10.25
CA PHE A 254 6.13 9.33 -9.61
C PHE A 254 6.37 10.68 -10.27
N ASP A 255 7.45 10.85 -11.04
CA ASP A 255 7.66 12.04 -11.85
C ASP A 255 6.56 12.20 -12.90
N ASP A 256 6.07 11.08 -13.45
CA ASP A 256 4.92 11.08 -14.36
C ASP A 256 3.66 11.58 -13.64
N VAL A 257 3.42 11.17 -12.39
CA VAL A 257 2.31 11.67 -11.55
C VAL A 257 2.45 13.17 -11.31
N ASN A 258 3.62 13.64 -10.88
CA ASN A 258 3.91 15.04 -10.62
C ASN A 258 3.69 15.91 -11.86
N ASN A 259 4.18 15.45 -13.02
CA ASN A 259 4.07 16.17 -14.28
C ASN A 259 2.62 16.31 -14.77
N ILE A 260 1.81 15.22 -14.67
CA ILE A 260 0.41 15.22 -15.07
C ILE A 260 -0.41 16.13 -14.14
N LEU A 261 -0.19 16.03 -12.83
CA LEU A 261 -0.99 16.71 -11.82
C LEU A 261 -0.43 18.10 -11.45
N LYS A 262 0.71 18.49 -11.98
CA LYS A 262 1.38 19.78 -11.71
C LYS A 262 1.59 20.04 -10.21
N ILE A 263 1.97 19.01 -9.49
CA ILE A 263 2.30 19.09 -8.06
C ILE A 263 3.77 19.55 -7.95
N TYR A 264 3.99 20.88 -7.99
CA TYR A 264 5.33 21.48 -7.95
C TYR A 264 5.62 22.18 -6.62
#